data_36ccadf510c9fe32c08b680727861717
#
_entry.id   36ccadf510c9fe32c08b680727861717
#
_cell.length_a   1.000
_cell.length_b   1.000
_cell.length_c   1.000
_cell.angle_alpha   90.00
_cell.angle_beta   90.00
_cell.angle_gamma   90.00
#
_symmetry.space_group_name_H-M   'P 1'
#
loop_
_entity.id
_entity.type
_entity.pdbx_description
1 polymer ?
#
loop_
_entity_poly.entity_id
_entity_poly.type
_entity_poly.pdbx_seq_one_letter_code
_entity_poly.pdbx_strand_id
1 'polypeptide(L)'
;MTSQAKMATGMFLAFNGYVLAEMTDISEPPLTVEKVDSTSHDSPCKITIPGQLSYGDMTYTVNFVNDVTQAALETMATARTTGMWQVIFPPAFASLSYQVPGFVSGIKKKTPLKSNPAQRDFTVTPTGGITPITTAGPTLTTPYMVVEDQVPNIFAMSPALSGTTYQYTCTSKQASTSITITPTALTGTIYVAGNQTATGVASTAIPYTLAQYPTGSILTVFVLVSGTNVTPSVYEIQITRGTS
;
A
#
# COMPACT_ATOMS: atom_id res chain seq x y z
N MET A 1 -12.59 -22.65 16.73
CA MET A 1 -11.55 -22.30 15.73
C MET A 1 -11.94 -20.94 15.18
N THR A 2 -11.26 -19.90 15.62
CA THR A 2 -11.45 -18.55 15.08
C THR A 2 -10.81 -18.51 13.70
N SER A 3 -11.64 -18.32 12.70
CA SER A 3 -11.31 -18.28 11.29
C SER A 3 -10.09 -17.36 11.01
N GLN A 4 -9.04 -17.91 10.39
CA GLN A 4 -7.90 -17.16 9.90
C GLN A 4 -8.28 -16.15 8.79
N ALA A 5 -9.52 -16.20 8.29
CA ALA A 5 -10.05 -15.24 7.32
C ALA A 5 -10.09 -13.78 7.85
N LYS A 6 -10.03 -13.56 9.17
CA LYS A 6 -9.83 -12.22 9.76
C LYS A 6 -8.40 -11.68 9.63
N MET A 7 -7.43 -12.51 9.28
CA MET A 7 -6.02 -12.09 9.17
C MET A 7 -5.74 -11.27 7.92
N ALA A 8 -6.53 -11.43 6.85
CA ALA A 8 -6.35 -10.67 5.60
C ALA A 8 -6.95 -9.25 5.65
N THR A 9 -7.80 -8.94 6.64
CA THR A 9 -8.41 -7.63 6.77
C THR A 9 -7.42 -6.66 7.41
N GLY A 10 -6.95 -5.68 6.65
CA GLY A 10 -6.02 -4.64 7.12
C GLY A 10 -4.55 -4.89 6.79
N MET A 11 -4.25 -5.81 5.86
CA MET A 11 -2.93 -5.91 5.25
C MET A 11 -2.84 -4.91 4.09
N PHE A 12 -1.74 -4.18 4.02
CA PHE A 12 -1.48 -3.20 2.97
C PHE A 12 -0.16 -3.50 2.25
N LEU A 13 -0.13 -3.18 0.98
CA LEU A 13 1.09 -3.10 0.20
C LEU A 13 1.37 -1.63 -0.11
N ALA A 14 2.50 -1.14 0.36
CA ALA A 14 2.95 0.22 0.06
C ALA A 14 4.20 0.19 -0.84
N PHE A 15 4.32 1.15 -1.75
CA PHE A 15 5.49 1.34 -2.60
C PHE A 15 5.67 2.83 -2.91
N ASN A 16 6.86 3.34 -2.68
CA ASN A 16 7.21 4.74 -2.97
C ASN A 16 6.17 5.78 -2.49
N GLY A 17 5.56 5.56 -1.34
CA GLY A 17 4.53 6.44 -0.77
C GLY A 17 3.09 6.15 -1.21
N TYR A 18 2.89 5.29 -2.21
CA TYR A 18 1.55 4.81 -2.59
C TYR A 18 1.15 3.62 -1.73
N VAL A 19 -0.14 3.52 -1.42
CA VAL A 19 -0.74 2.35 -0.78
C VAL A 19 -1.68 1.69 -1.78
N LEU A 20 -1.49 0.40 -2.02
CA LEU A 20 -2.33 -0.35 -2.94
C LEU A 20 -3.62 -0.77 -2.25
N ALA A 21 -4.73 -0.29 -2.77
CA ALA A 21 -6.08 -0.66 -2.35
C ALA A 21 -6.56 -1.94 -3.07
N GLU A 22 -7.65 -2.51 -2.58
CA GLU A 22 -8.37 -3.62 -3.22
C GLU A 22 -7.51 -4.87 -3.49
N MET A 23 -6.49 -5.09 -2.67
CA MET A 23 -5.66 -6.29 -2.77
C MET A 23 -6.45 -7.52 -2.34
N THR A 24 -6.51 -8.54 -3.20
CA THR A 24 -7.24 -9.79 -2.96
C THR A 24 -6.33 -10.97 -2.67
N ASP A 25 -5.08 -10.91 -3.12
CA ASP A 25 -4.11 -11.98 -2.91
C ASP A 25 -2.67 -11.43 -2.97
N ILE A 26 -1.77 -12.08 -2.22
CA ILE A 26 -0.34 -11.80 -2.23
C ILE A 26 0.42 -13.12 -2.10
N SER A 27 1.42 -13.31 -2.96
CA SER A 27 2.40 -14.38 -2.85
C SER A 27 3.72 -13.78 -2.40
N GLU A 28 4.22 -14.23 -1.26
CA GLU A 28 5.52 -13.82 -0.77
C GLU A 28 6.65 -14.33 -1.66
N PRO A 29 7.77 -13.58 -1.77
CA PRO A 29 8.90 -14.00 -2.59
C PRO A 29 9.57 -15.24 -1.96
N PRO A 30 9.63 -16.38 -2.69
CA PRO A 30 10.28 -17.57 -2.17
C PRO A 30 11.78 -17.36 -2.02
N LEU A 31 12.32 -17.78 -0.88
CA LEU A 31 13.76 -17.80 -0.63
C LEU A 31 14.35 -19.11 -1.19
N THR A 32 15.33 -18.99 -2.07
CA THR A 32 16.05 -20.13 -2.65
C THR A 32 17.52 -20.01 -2.35
N VAL A 33 18.11 -21.11 -1.91
CA VAL A 33 19.56 -21.25 -1.75
C VAL A 33 20.06 -22.09 -2.90
N GLU A 34 20.98 -21.54 -3.67
CA GLU A 34 21.66 -22.29 -4.72
C GLU A 34 22.43 -23.47 -4.11
N LYS A 35 22.40 -24.60 -4.79
CA LYS A 35 23.15 -25.79 -4.40
C LYS A 35 24.36 -25.92 -5.31
N VAL A 36 25.53 -25.69 -4.75
CA VAL A 36 26.80 -25.80 -5.49
C VAL A 36 27.37 -27.20 -5.28
N ASP A 37 27.64 -27.91 -6.38
CA ASP A 37 28.30 -29.20 -6.33
C ASP A 37 29.79 -28.99 -6.04
N SER A 38 30.24 -29.52 -4.93
CA SER A 38 31.63 -29.47 -4.45
C SER A 38 32.24 -30.86 -4.38
N THR A 39 31.71 -31.81 -5.14
CA THR A 39 32.20 -33.21 -5.16
C THR A 39 33.57 -33.27 -5.82
N SER A 40 34.57 -33.76 -5.09
CA SER A 40 35.89 -34.07 -5.67
C SER A 40 35.84 -35.42 -6.43
N HIS A 41 36.75 -35.60 -7.37
CA HIS A 41 36.81 -36.84 -8.15
C HIS A 41 37.00 -38.10 -7.29
N ASP A 42 37.66 -37.97 -6.13
CA ASP A 42 37.93 -39.08 -5.21
C ASP A 42 36.89 -39.23 -4.12
N SER A 43 35.79 -38.48 -4.19
CA SER A 43 34.72 -38.53 -3.19
C SER A 43 33.77 -39.73 -3.47
N PRO A 44 33.54 -40.61 -2.51
CA PRO A 44 32.61 -41.75 -2.70
C PRO A 44 31.15 -41.36 -2.75
N CYS A 45 30.82 -40.08 -2.43
CA CYS A 45 29.46 -39.57 -2.47
C CYS A 45 29.46 -38.10 -2.92
N LYS A 46 28.30 -37.65 -3.41
CA LYS A 46 28.07 -36.29 -3.84
C LYS A 46 28.10 -35.35 -2.65
N ILE A 47 28.95 -34.31 -2.72
CA ILE A 47 29.06 -33.25 -1.71
C ILE A 47 28.41 -31.98 -2.30
N THR A 48 27.43 -31.44 -1.58
CA THR A 48 26.74 -30.22 -1.95
C THR A 48 26.94 -29.18 -0.86
N ILE A 49 27.35 -27.98 -1.23
CA ILE A 49 27.47 -26.84 -0.32
C ILE A 49 26.43 -25.77 -0.68
N PRO A 50 25.97 -24.99 0.30
CA PRO A 50 25.09 -23.86 0.03
C PRO A 50 25.81 -22.79 -0.79
N GLY A 51 25.18 -22.35 -1.87
CA GLY A 51 25.63 -21.25 -2.71
C GLY A 51 24.93 -19.94 -2.39
N GLN A 52 24.65 -19.18 -3.42
CA GLN A 52 24.04 -17.86 -3.31
C GLN A 52 22.56 -17.92 -2.89
N LEU A 53 22.15 -16.99 -2.03
CA LEU A 53 20.75 -16.72 -1.71
C LEU A 53 20.11 -15.91 -2.83
N SER A 54 18.93 -16.33 -3.26
CA SER A 54 18.09 -15.57 -4.20
C SER A 54 16.64 -15.53 -3.71
N TYR A 55 15.97 -14.43 -4.01
CA TYR A 55 14.53 -14.30 -3.79
C TYR A 55 13.83 -14.39 -5.14
N GLY A 56 12.81 -15.21 -5.23
CA GLY A 56 11.94 -15.28 -6.40
C GLY A 56 10.97 -14.10 -6.48
N ASP A 57 10.15 -14.10 -7.51
CA ASP A 57 9.17 -13.06 -7.75
C ASP A 57 8.07 -13.05 -6.68
N MET A 58 7.60 -11.87 -6.35
CA MET A 58 6.43 -11.62 -5.54
C MET A 58 5.26 -11.25 -6.45
N THR A 59 4.12 -11.92 -6.31
CA THR A 59 2.93 -11.65 -7.12
C THR A 59 1.79 -11.23 -6.22
N TYR A 60 1.04 -10.21 -6.63
CA TYR A 60 -0.17 -9.78 -5.96
C TYR A 60 -1.29 -9.47 -6.94
N THR A 61 -2.50 -9.82 -6.53
CA THR A 61 -3.72 -9.62 -7.29
C THR A 61 -4.54 -8.50 -6.67
N VAL A 62 -4.99 -7.58 -7.50
CA VAL A 62 -5.87 -6.47 -7.08
C VAL A 62 -7.13 -6.44 -7.93
N ASN A 63 -8.24 -5.99 -7.35
CA ASN A 63 -9.38 -5.60 -8.13
C ASN A 63 -9.02 -4.34 -8.95
N PHE A 64 -9.45 -4.33 -10.21
CA PHE A 64 -9.20 -3.17 -11.06
C PHE A 64 -10.07 -2.00 -10.61
N VAL A 65 -9.43 -0.95 -10.12
CA VAL A 65 -9.99 0.37 -9.89
C VAL A 65 -9.15 1.38 -10.67
N ASN A 66 -9.81 2.34 -11.32
CA ASN A 66 -9.12 3.38 -12.05
C ASN A 66 -8.65 4.47 -11.08
N ASP A 67 -7.62 4.16 -10.31
CA ASP A 67 -7.03 5.05 -9.31
C ASP A 67 -5.58 5.44 -9.64
N VAL A 68 -5.08 6.43 -8.93
CA VAL A 68 -3.72 6.96 -9.09
C VAL A 68 -2.64 5.91 -8.74
N THR A 69 -2.95 4.98 -7.84
CA THR A 69 -2.00 3.97 -7.37
C THR A 69 -1.73 2.92 -8.44
N GLN A 70 -2.79 2.42 -9.10
CA GLN A 70 -2.63 1.48 -10.20
C GLN A 70 -1.99 2.13 -11.43
N ALA A 71 -2.29 3.40 -11.71
CA ALA A 71 -1.60 4.17 -12.75
C ALA A 71 -0.11 4.37 -12.44
N ALA A 72 0.26 4.61 -11.18
CA ALA A 72 1.65 4.69 -10.76
C ALA A 72 2.41 3.37 -10.96
N LEU A 73 1.79 2.22 -10.69
CA LEU A 73 2.37 0.91 -10.95
C LEU A 73 2.65 0.67 -12.44
N GLU A 74 1.71 1.05 -13.32
CA GLU A 74 1.92 0.96 -14.78
C GLU A 74 3.06 1.87 -15.24
N THR A 75 3.15 3.07 -14.65
CA THR A 75 4.25 4.01 -14.93
C THR A 75 5.60 3.45 -14.48
N MET A 76 5.68 2.88 -13.28
CA MET A 76 6.91 2.26 -12.77
C MET A 76 7.37 1.08 -13.66
N ALA A 77 6.43 0.23 -14.09
CA ALA A 77 6.72 -0.87 -14.99
C ALA A 77 7.28 -0.37 -16.33
N THR A 78 6.66 0.66 -16.91
CA THR A 78 7.07 1.25 -18.18
C THR A 78 8.43 1.96 -18.07
N ALA A 79 8.64 2.70 -16.99
CA ALA A 79 9.88 3.42 -16.72
C ALA A 79 11.01 2.50 -16.21
N ARG A 80 10.72 1.22 -15.91
CA ARG A 80 11.67 0.25 -15.35
C ARG A 80 12.36 0.75 -14.08
N THR A 81 11.63 1.48 -13.26
CA THR A 81 12.17 2.04 -12.01
C THR A 81 12.10 1.02 -10.89
N THR A 82 13.12 1.01 -10.05
CA THR A 82 13.12 0.27 -8.79
C THR A 82 12.43 1.09 -7.71
N GLY A 83 11.80 0.42 -6.77
CA GLY A 83 11.16 1.04 -5.62
C GLY A 83 11.30 0.18 -4.36
N MET A 84 10.98 0.77 -3.22
CA MET A 84 10.88 0.03 -1.96
C MET A 84 9.44 -0.45 -1.79
N TRP A 85 9.27 -1.75 -1.70
CA TRP A 85 8.00 -2.42 -1.47
C TRP A 85 7.88 -2.79 -0.01
N GLN A 86 6.77 -2.45 0.61
CA GLN A 86 6.52 -2.70 2.03
C GLN A 86 5.21 -3.47 2.17
N VAL A 87 5.30 -4.68 2.69
CA VAL A 87 4.12 -5.47 3.08
C VAL A 87 3.85 -5.18 4.55
N ILE A 88 2.73 -4.56 4.82
CA ILE A 88 2.34 -4.06 6.14
C ILE A 88 1.19 -4.93 6.65
N PHE A 89 1.45 -5.66 7.72
CA PHE A 89 0.44 -6.46 8.40
C PHE A 89 -0.32 -5.63 9.43
N PRO A 90 -1.55 -6.02 9.79
CA PRO A 90 -2.31 -5.38 10.86
C PRO A 90 -1.52 -5.33 12.17
N PRO A 91 -1.80 -4.38 13.08
CA PRO A 91 -1.03 -4.21 14.32
C PRO A 91 -0.87 -5.48 15.16
N ALA A 92 -1.85 -6.39 15.15
CA ALA A 92 -1.76 -7.68 15.84
C ALA A 92 -0.67 -8.62 15.26
N PHE A 93 -0.22 -8.37 14.05
CA PHE A 93 0.77 -9.15 13.30
C PHE A 93 1.89 -8.27 12.74
N ALA A 94 2.10 -7.09 13.31
CA ALA A 94 3.08 -6.11 12.81
C ALA A 94 4.51 -6.68 12.69
N SER A 95 4.86 -7.66 13.52
CA SER A 95 6.16 -8.36 13.48
C SER A 95 6.40 -9.17 12.19
N LEU A 96 5.36 -9.42 11.41
CA LEU A 96 5.46 -10.09 10.10
C LEU A 96 5.69 -9.11 8.96
N SER A 97 5.61 -7.81 9.22
CA SER A 97 5.81 -6.78 8.20
C SER A 97 7.25 -6.79 7.69
N TYR A 98 7.43 -6.59 6.41
CA TYR A 98 8.75 -6.58 5.78
C TYR A 98 8.81 -5.59 4.62
N GLN A 99 10.03 -5.26 4.22
CA GLN A 99 10.30 -4.45 3.04
C GLN A 99 11.30 -5.15 2.12
N VAL A 100 11.16 -4.90 0.84
CA VAL A 100 12.04 -5.45 -0.19
C VAL A 100 12.23 -4.43 -1.32
N PRO A 101 13.46 -4.15 -1.75
CA PRO A 101 13.70 -3.38 -2.96
C PRO A 101 13.39 -4.23 -4.18
N GLY A 102 12.69 -3.68 -5.17
CA GLY A 102 12.30 -4.42 -6.36
C GLY A 102 11.74 -3.53 -7.46
N PHE A 103 11.42 -4.12 -8.59
CA PHE A 103 10.77 -3.45 -9.71
C PHE A 103 9.59 -4.28 -10.23
N VAL A 104 8.64 -3.62 -10.87
CA VAL A 104 7.51 -4.31 -11.51
C VAL A 104 8.01 -4.99 -12.78
N SER A 105 8.07 -6.32 -12.77
CA SER A 105 8.52 -7.15 -13.90
C SER A 105 7.37 -7.61 -14.78
N GLY A 106 6.13 -7.59 -14.29
CA GLY A 106 4.97 -8.00 -15.07
C GLY A 106 3.66 -7.39 -14.59
N ILE A 107 2.79 -7.12 -15.56
CA ILE A 107 1.40 -6.72 -15.32
C ILE A 107 0.52 -7.60 -16.21
N LYS A 108 -0.38 -8.34 -15.59
CA LYS A 108 -1.33 -9.22 -16.29
C LYS A 108 -2.75 -8.79 -15.99
N LYS A 109 -3.50 -8.44 -17.03
CA LYS A 109 -4.94 -8.16 -16.91
C LYS A 109 -5.71 -9.48 -16.91
N LYS A 110 -6.57 -9.68 -15.93
CA LYS A 110 -7.52 -10.81 -15.92
C LYS A 110 -8.83 -10.35 -16.56
N THR A 111 -9.31 -11.14 -17.51
CA THR A 111 -10.62 -10.87 -18.14
C THR A 111 -11.73 -11.06 -17.11
N PRO A 112 -12.64 -10.09 -16.94
CA PRO A 112 -13.73 -10.23 -16.01
C PRO A 112 -14.65 -11.37 -16.46
N LEU A 113 -14.96 -12.28 -15.56
CA LEU A 113 -16.03 -13.25 -15.72
C LEU A 113 -17.32 -12.64 -15.19
N LYS A 114 -18.48 -13.16 -15.64
CA LYS A 114 -19.83 -12.60 -15.35
C LYS A 114 -20.09 -12.27 -13.86
N SER A 115 -19.40 -12.91 -12.93
CA SER A 115 -19.60 -12.78 -11.48
C SER A 115 -18.41 -12.20 -10.73
N ASN A 116 -17.27 -11.96 -11.39
CA ASN A 116 -16.05 -11.50 -10.71
C ASN A 116 -15.66 -10.10 -11.19
N PRO A 117 -15.18 -9.22 -10.31
CA PRO A 117 -14.63 -7.95 -10.71
C PRO A 117 -13.44 -8.13 -11.66
N ALA A 118 -13.19 -7.14 -12.51
CA ALA A 118 -11.95 -7.10 -13.27
C ALA A 118 -10.76 -7.09 -12.31
N GLN A 119 -9.74 -7.89 -12.57
CA GLN A 119 -8.57 -8.00 -11.72
C GLN A 119 -7.29 -7.78 -12.52
N ARG A 120 -6.23 -7.41 -11.82
CA ARG A 120 -4.86 -7.34 -12.35
C ARG A 120 -3.91 -8.07 -11.41
N ASP A 121 -3.00 -8.84 -12.01
CA ASP A 121 -1.84 -9.37 -11.30
C ASP A 121 -0.64 -8.48 -11.60
N PHE A 122 0.08 -8.14 -10.56
CA PHE A 122 1.37 -7.46 -10.64
C PHE A 122 2.44 -8.40 -10.12
N THR A 123 3.52 -8.49 -10.88
CA THR A 123 4.69 -9.26 -10.47
C THR A 123 5.82 -8.29 -10.16
N VAL A 124 6.41 -8.44 -8.99
CA VAL A 124 7.57 -7.67 -8.55
C VAL A 124 8.76 -8.59 -8.41
N THR A 125 9.83 -8.26 -9.09
CA THR A 125 11.11 -8.97 -8.96
C THR A 125 11.97 -8.24 -7.94
N PRO A 126 12.36 -8.89 -6.82
CA PRO A 126 13.28 -8.35 -5.85
C PRO A 126 14.66 -8.05 -6.45
N THR A 127 15.23 -6.91 -6.07
CA THR A 127 16.62 -6.52 -6.44
C THR A 127 17.58 -6.61 -5.25
N GLY A 128 17.07 -7.01 -4.09
CA GLY A 128 17.85 -7.14 -2.85
C GLY A 128 17.15 -8.00 -1.82
N GLY A 129 17.73 -8.09 -0.65
CA GLY A 129 17.21 -8.91 0.44
C GLY A 129 15.94 -8.37 1.06
N ILE A 130 15.13 -9.27 1.61
CA ILE A 130 13.97 -8.94 2.43
C ILE A 130 14.46 -8.48 3.79
N THR A 131 13.97 -7.34 4.25
CA THR A 131 14.27 -6.80 5.56
C THR A 131 13.01 -6.77 6.42
N PRO A 132 12.94 -7.49 7.54
CA PRO A 132 11.83 -7.37 8.48
C PRO A 132 11.72 -5.95 9.04
N ILE A 133 10.49 -5.44 9.18
CA ILE A 133 10.18 -4.14 9.80
C ILE A 133 9.29 -4.38 11.01
N THR A 134 9.92 -4.69 12.14
CA THR A 134 9.23 -5.11 13.37
C THR A 134 8.95 -3.97 14.35
N THR A 135 9.63 -2.83 14.17
CA THR A 135 9.46 -1.66 15.03
C THR A 135 8.29 -0.81 14.54
N ALA A 136 7.38 -0.44 15.44
CA ALA A 136 6.29 0.46 15.14
C ALA A 136 6.82 1.81 14.64
N GLY A 137 6.24 2.31 13.58
CA GLY A 137 6.62 3.56 12.94
C GLY A 137 5.90 4.79 13.51
N PRO A 138 6.15 5.94 12.89
CA PRO A 138 5.53 7.18 13.28
C PRO A 138 4.03 7.16 12.98
N THR A 139 3.26 7.86 13.82
CA THR A 139 1.82 8.00 13.70
C THR A 139 1.44 9.46 13.52
N LEU A 140 0.22 9.71 13.09
CA LEU A 140 -0.35 11.06 13.12
C LEU A 140 -0.51 11.52 14.58
N THR A 141 -0.34 12.82 14.77
CA THR A 141 -0.46 13.50 16.07
C THR A 141 -1.48 14.62 15.99
N THR A 142 -2.04 15.05 17.13
CA THR A 142 -3.04 16.14 17.18
C THR A 142 -2.56 17.38 16.42
N PRO A 143 -3.37 17.98 15.53
CA PRO A 143 -4.78 17.69 15.24
C PRO A 143 -5.05 16.49 14.30
N TYR A 144 -4.10 15.61 14.09
CA TYR A 144 -4.09 14.40 13.27
C TYR A 144 -4.22 14.72 11.77
N MET A 145 -5.41 15.04 11.27
CA MET A 145 -5.62 15.46 9.89
C MET A 145 -6.86 16.34 9.76
N VAL A 146 -6.86 17.19 8.73
CA VAL A 146 -8.04 17.94 8.29
C VAL A 146 -8.35 17.51 6.87
N VAL A 147 -9.60 17.18 6.59
CA VAL A 147 -10.10 16.83 5.25
C VAL A 147 -11.08 17.91 4.83
N GLU A 148 -10.84 18.52 3.69
CA GLU A 148 -11.62 19.67 3.20
C GLU A 148 -11.77 19.65 1.68
N ASP A 149 -12.75 20.39 1.16
CA ASP A 149 -12.92 20.62 -0.27
C ASP A 149 -12.31 21.98 -0.73
N GLN A 150 -12.48 22.27 -2.02
CA GLN A 150 -11.96 23.52 -2.63
C GLN A 150 -12.57 24.81 -2.05
N VAL A 151 -13.70 24.74 -1.37
CA VAL A 151 -14.33 25.85 -0.65
C VAL A 151 -14.24 25.51 0.82
N PRO A 152 -13.18 25.85 1.55
CA PRO A 152 -12.68 25.20 2.77
C PRO A 152 -13.80 24.71 3.72
N ASN A 153 -14.56 23.73 3.29
CA ASN A 153 -15.51 23.02 4.12
C ASN A 153 -14.79 21.84 4.76
N ILE A 154 -14.57 21.91 6.04
CA ILE A 154 -13.96 20.81 6.81
C ILE A 154 -15.00 19.71 7.03
N PHE A 155 -14.64 18.48 6.70
CA PHE A 155 -15.52 17.34 6.89
C PHE A 155 -15.32 16.70 8.27
N ALA A 156 -16.44 16.43 8.95
CA ALA A 156 -16.41 15.71 10.20
C ALA A 156 -16.03 14.25 9.98
N MET A 157 -14.99 13.79 10.67
CA MET A 157 -14.49 12.42 10.58
C MET A 157 -15.20 11.51 11.58
N SER A 158 -15.49 10.29 11.16
CA SER A 158 -16.04 9.22 12.01
C SER A 158 -15.19 7.95 11.84
N PRO A 159 -14.73 7.31 12.92
CA PRO A 159 -14.77 7.79 14.31
C PRO A 159 -13.97 9.08 14.53
N ALA A 160 -14.02 9.65 15.71
CA ALA A 160 -13.22 10.81 16.07
C ALA A 160 -11.73 10.53 15.85
N LEU A 161 -11.00 11.52 15.32
CA LEU A 161 -9.59 11.40 14.99
C LEU A 161 -8.73 10.98 16.18
N SER A 162 -7.85 10.02 15.96
CA SER A 162 -6.91 9.49 16.94
C SER A 162 -5.66 8.93 16.26
N GLY A 163 -4.53 8.88 16.96
CA GLY A 163 -3.30 8.28 16.43
C GLY A 163 -3.33 6.75 16.32
N THR A 164 -4.33 6.10 16.94
CA THR A 164 -4.46 4.63 16.98
C THR A 164 -5.62 4.09 16.15
N THR A 165 -6.43 4.96 15.58
CA THR A 165 -7.50 4.59 14.63
C THR A 165 -6.98 4.78 13.22
N TYR A 166 -7.15 3.75 12.38
CA TYR A 166 -6.56 3.71 11.05
C TYR A 166 -7.60 3.76 9.92
N GLN A 167 -8.88 3.75 10.26
CA GLN A 167 -9.97 3.83 9.28
C GLN A 167 -10.97 4.91 9.68
N TYR A 168 -11.26 5.80 8.74
CA TYR A 168 -12.16 6.93 8.92
C TYR A 168 -13.14 7.04 7.78
N THR A 169 -14.31 7.55 8.09
CA THR A 169 -15.31 7.91 7.09
C THR A 169 -15.69 9.38 7.26
N CYS A 170 -16.01 10.04 6.15
CA CYS A 170 -16.63 11.37 6.16
C CYS A 170 -17.56 11.53 4.96
N THR A 171 -18.38 12.58 4.99
CA THR A 171 -19.28 12.91 3.88
C THR A 171 -18.90 14.29 3.35
N SER A 172 -18.65 14.36 2.05
CA SER A 172 -18.41 15.60 1.33
C SER A 172 -19.71 16.24 0.88
N LYS A 173 -19.64 17.50 0.39
CA LYS A 173 -20.75 18.12 -0.30
C LYS A 173 -20.87 17.58 -1.74
N GLN A 174 -22.09 17.67 -2.30
CA GLN A 174 -22.32 17.29 -3.69
C GLN A 174 -21.49 18.15 -4.67
N ALA A 175 -21.36 19.44 -4.38
CA ALA A 175 -20.65 20.41 -5.21
C ALA A 175 -19.10 20.32 -5.11
N SER A 176 -18.55 19.46 -4.26
CA SER A 176 -17.10 19.32 -4.12
C SER A 176 -16.47 18.81 -5.43
N THR A 177 -15.44 19.50 -5.91
CA THR A 177 -14.71 19.14 -7.15
C THR A 177 -13.31 18.65 -6.90
N SER A 178 -12.75 18.92 -5.73
CA SER A 178 -11.48 18.38 -5.26
C SER A 178 -11.47 18.24 -3.74
N ILE A 179 -10.62 17.37 -3.24
CA ILE A 179 -10.39 17.11 -1.83
C ILE A 179 -8.92 17.39 -1.52
N THR A 180 -8.65 18.03 -0.39
CA THR A 180 -7.32 18.17 0.19
C THR A 180 -7.29 17.59 1.58
N ILE A 181 -6.14 17.05 1.97
CA ILE A 181 -5.91 16.47 3.29
C ILE A 181 -4.68 17.15 3.88
N THR A 182 -4.82 17.71 5.07
CA THR A 182 -3.73 18.33 5.82
C THR A 182 -3.36 17.44 7.00
N PRO A 183 -2.38 16.53 6.85
CA PRO A 183 -1.97 15.61 7.90
C PRO A 183 -0.96 16.25 8.85
N THR A 184 -0.93 15.80 10.11
CA THR A 184 0.04 16.24 11.12
C THR A 184 0.74 15.05 11.75
N ALA A 185 2.06 14.99 11.69
CA ALA A 185 2.90 14.02 12.39
C ALA A 185 4.14 14.70 12.96
N LEU A 186 4.64 14.22 14.09
CA LEU A 186 5.88 14.76 14.71
C LEU A 186 7.12 14.29 13.97
N THR A 187 7.11 13.08 13.45
CA THR A 187 8.26 12.44 12.79
C THR A 187 7.78 11.65 11.56
N GLY A 188 8.71 11.31 10.70
CA GLY A 188 8.44 10.51 9.51
C GLY A 188 8.13 11.36 8.27
N THR A 189 8.01 10.68 7.16
CA THR A 189 7.62 11.25 5.88
C THR A 189 6.15 10.91 5.63
N ILE A 190 5.36 11.92 5.29
CA ILE A 190 3.93 11.76 5.06
C ILE A 190 3.68 11.74 3.55
N TYR A 191 2.83 10.81 3.13
CA TYR A 191 2.33 10.75 1.76
C TYR A 191 0.80 10.73 1.79
N VAL A 192 0.18 11.52 0.92
CA VAL A 192 -1.27 11.55 0.70
C VAL A 192 -1.52 11.16 -0.75
N ALA A 193 -2.24 10.09 -0.98
CA ALA A 193 -2.48 9.53 -2.32
C ALA A 193 -1.18 9.41 -3.15
N GLY A 194 -0.08 8.98 -2.50
CA GLY A 194 1.23 8.79 -3.12
C GLY A 194 2.10 10.04 -3.25
N ASN A 195 1.56 11.22 -2.98
CA ASN A 195 2.32 12.48 -3.05
C ASN A 195 2.87 12.85 -1.67
N GLN A 196 4.17 13.13 -1.61
CA GLN A 196 4.78 13.59 -0.36
C GLN A 196 4.21 14.94 0.06
N THR A 197 3.86 15.03 1.33
CA THR A 197 3.24 16.24 1.93
C THR A 197 3.96 16.55 3.23
N ALA A 198 4.22 17.84 3.49
CA ALA A 198 4.79 18.25 4.77
C ALA A 198 3.74 18.21 5.89
N THR A 199 4.19 18.03 7.12
CA THR A 199 3.31 18.08 8.29
C THR A 199 2.60 19.45 8.41
N GLY A 200 1.30 19.43 8.65
CA GLY A 200 0.48 20.63 8.74
C GLY A 200 0.28 21.40 7.42
N VAL A 201 0.67 20.83 6.29
CA VAL A 201 0.48 21.42 4.96
C VAL A 201 -0.57 20.63 4.20
N ALA A 202 -1.46 21.33 3.48
CA ALA A 202 -2.46 20.69 2.64
C ALA A 202 -1.80 19.89 1.50
N SER A 203 -2.31 18.71 1.24
CA SER A 203 -1.86 17.87 0.13
C SER A 203 -2.15 18.50 -1.22
N THR A 204 -1.54 17.96 -2.27
CA THR A 204 -2.02 18.22 -3.63
C THR A 204 -3.51 17.89 -3.72
N ALA A 205 -4.28 18.76 -4.41
CA ALA A 205 -5.71 18.56 -4.58
C ALA A 205 -6.00 17.25 -5.33
N ILE A 206 -6.81 16.40 -4.74
CA ILE A 206 -7.24 15.12 -5.32
C ILE A 206 -8.52 15.42 -6.13
N PRO A 207 -8.54 15.14 -7.45
CA PRO A 207 -9.74 15.36 -8.26
C PRO A 207 -10.94 14.56 -7.73
N TYR A 208 -12.06 15.25 -7.54
CA TYR A 208 -13.29 14.66 -7.01
C TYR A 208 -14.52 15.21 -7.73
N THR A 209 -14.54 15.04 -9.05
CA THR A 209 -15.64 15.57 -9.87
C THR A 209 -16.89 14.69 -9.80
N LEU A 210 -18.07 15.29 -10.02
CA LEU A 210 -19.35 14.55 -10.03
C LEU A 210 -19.39 13.48 -11.14
N ALA A 211 -18.68 13.71 -12.24
CA ALA A 211 -18.58 12.74 -13.34
C ALA A 211 -17.79 11.49 -12.93
N GLN A 212 -16.75 11.64 -12.12
CA GLN A 212 -15.93 10.53 -11.62
C GLN A 212 -16.55 9.85 -10.40
N TYR A 213 -17.14 10.65 -9.51
CA TYR A 213 -17.74 10.21 -8.25
C TYR A 213 -19.18 10.74 -8.17
N PRO A 214 -20.18 10.03 -8.71
CA PRO A 214 -21.60 10.38 -8.57
C PRO A 214 -22.02 10.43 -7.10
N THR A 215 -23.14 11.08 -6.81
CA THR A 215 -23.72 11.12 -5.47
C THR A 215 -23.85 9.72 -4.87
N GLY A 216 -23.42 9.56 -3.63
CA GLY A 216 -23.39 8.27 -2.92
C GLY A 216 -22.16 7.40 -3.22
N SER A 217 -21.32 7.78 -4.20
CA SER A 217 -20.06 7.06 -4.42
C SER A 217 -19.02 7.38 -3.36
N ILE A 218 -18.05 6.48 -3.20
CA ILE A 218 -16.98 6.57 -2.20
C ILE A 218 -15.65 6.78 -2.91
N LEU A 219 -14.91 7.79 -2.49
CA LEU A 219 -13.48 7.97 -2.75
C LEU A 219 -12.71 7.45 -1.55
N THR A 220 -11.82 6.48 -1.75
CA THR A 220 -10.89 6.03 -0.71
C THR A 220 -9.54 6.70 -0.92
N VAL A 221 -9.03 7.37 0.11
CA VAL A 221 -7.71 8.01 0.12
C VAL A 221 -6.88 7.43 1.25
N PHE A 222 -5.62 7.12 0.95
CA PHE A 222 -4.67 6.67 1.95
C PHE A 222 -3.71 7.79 2.35
N VAL A 223 -3.49 7.91 3.66
CA VAL A 223 -2.40 8.69 4.25
C VAL A 223 -1.40 7.71 4.83
N LEU A 224 -0.19 7.72 4.31
CA LEU A 224 0.92 6.88 4.76
C LEU A 224 1.90 7.76 5.55
N VAL A 225 2.22 7.34 6.76
CA VAL A 225 3.30 7.95 7.56
C VAL A 225 4.43 6.94 7.67
N SER A 226 5.52 7.21 6.98
CA SER A 226 6.65 6.28 6.83
C SER A 226 7.89 6.78 7.58
N GLY A 227 8.70 5.85 8.05
CA GLY A 227 10.01 6.12 8.63
C GLY A 227 11.04 5.13 8.10
N THR A 228 12.31 5.34 8.45
CA THR A 228 13.39 4.45 8.02
C THR A 228 13.39 3.17 8.85
N ASN A 229 13.30 2.02 8.20
CA ASN A 229 13.34 0.69 8.81
C ASN A 229 12.29 0.45 9.92
N VAL A 230 11.14 1.09 9.81
CA VAL A 230 10.01 0.93 10.73
C VAL A 230 8.73 0.65 9.94
N THR A 231 7.77 -0.01 10.59
CA THR A 231 6.48 -0.30 9.97
C THR A 231 5.71 1.00 9.72
N PRO A 232 5.35 1.34 8.48
CA PRO A 232 4.56 2.52 8.21
C PRO A 232 3.18 2.46 8.86
N SER A 233 2.64 3.62 9.22
CA SER A 233 1.24 3.75 9.63
C SER A 233 0.39 4.16 8.43
N VAL A 234 -0.64 3.38 8.14
CA VAL A 234 -1.56 3.60 7.01
C VAL A 234 -2.92 4.00 7.55
N TYR A 235 -3.40 5.16 7.14
CA TYR A 235 -4.74 5.66 7.49
C TYR A 235 -5.59 5.65 6.23
N GLU A 236 -6.71 4.96 6.30
CA GLU A 236 -7.70 4.87 5.23
C GLU A 236 -8.83 5.88 5.51
N ILE A 237 -9.14 6.69 4.52
CA ILE A 237 -10.20 7.70 4.59
C ILE A 237 -11.19 7.42 3.48
N GLN A 238 -12.42 7.06 3.83
CA GLN A 238 -13.51 6.85 2.89
C GLN A 238 -14.39 8.09 2.88
N ILE A 239 -14.44 8.76 1.74
CA ILE A 239 -15.17 10.02 1.53
C ILE A 239 -16.39 9.71 0.68
N THR A 240 -17.57 9.72 1.27
CA THR A 240 -18.84 9.53 0.57
C THR A 240 -19.32 10.87 0.02
N ARG A 241 -19.68 10.94 -1.26
CA ARG A 241 -20.29 12.14 -1.84
C ARG A 241 -21.71 12.31 -1.33
N GLY A 242 -21.95 13.41 -0.66
CA GLY A 242 -23.28 13.77 -0.14
C GLY A 242 -24.29 14.20 -1.23
N THR A 243 -25.50 14.42 -0.79
CA THR A 243 -26.64 14.82 -1.65
C THR A 243 -26.88 16.33 -1.66
N SER A 244 -26.18 17.11 -0.82
CA SER A 244 -26.33 18.55 -0.65
C SER A 244 -24.98 19.26 -0.58
#